data_a66d647ee85be6e0a915fc7ab8af80c7
#
_entry.id   a66d647ee85be6e0a915fc7ab8af80c7
#
_cell.length_a   1.000
_cell.length_b   1.000
_cell.length_c   1.000
_cell.angle_alpha   90.00
_cell.angle_beta   90.00
_cell.angle_gamma   90.00
#
_symmetry.space_group_name_H-M   'P 1'
#
loop_
_entity.id
_entity.type
_entity.pdbx_description
1 polymer ?
#
loop_
_entity_poly.entity_id
_entity_poly.type
_entity_poly.pdbx_seq_one_letter_code
_entity_poly.pdbx_strand_id
1 'polypeptide(L)'
;MKRRFAIAAAVAMAVLILPAGSLYYEYSAGASCARCHEIRGNYDVWQASSHRGVKCSECHGGLVTLDPGFHLGNVRRLVQHIRNGFSDPVRLRNQDIPGLMDRCRACHQQEFAQWQSSTHSATYTNIFLDQKHNRQYPLMDDCLRCHGIHFEGGIRDLVAPLDPNGPWRLLRSELANQPAIPCLTCHQLHRHGERLSKDAARRERTRPGLAFFDRREQQHFALDLLPLPAMRDGARAVAASPDPRQALCYQCHAPQAAAQVASGDDRTPIGVHEGLSCFACHQKHGQQTRASCAECHPRLSNCGLDVEKMDTTSANPKSPHNIHFVKCPDCHRHGVPRRRARPGNRVSANAVHLGAAQK
;
A
#
# COMPACT_ATOMS: atom_id res chain seq x y z
N MET A 1 3.17 -47.49 -38.25
CA MET A 1 4.35 -47.59 -37.34
C MET A 1 5.01 -46.23 -37.07
N LYS A 2 5.42 -45.48 -38.07
CA LYS A 2 6.13 -44.16 -37.90
C LYS A 2 5.40 -43.15 -37.00
N ARG A 3 4.05 -43.00 -37.14
CA ARG A 3 3.26 -42.05 -36.33
C ARG A 3 3.21 -42.42 -34.84
N ARG A 4 3.09 -43.71 -34.51
CA ARG A 4 3.11 -44.19 -33.11
C ARG A 4 4.45 -43.98 -32.48
N PHE A 5 5.53 -44.18 -33.22
CA PHE A 5 6.90 -43.93 -32.76
C PHE A 5 7.15 -42.45 -32.52
N ALA A 6 6.69 -41.56 -33.40
CA ALA A 6 6.78 -40.11 -33.23
C ALA A 6 6.00 -39.60 -32.01
N ILE A 7 4.81 -40.13 -31.76
CA ILE A 7 4.02 -39.82 -30.58
C ILE A 7 4.74 -40.29 -29.30
N ALA A 8 5.22 -41.55 -29.29
CA ALA A 8 5.95 -42.07 -28.13
C ALA A 8 7.23 -41.28 -27.86
N ALA A 9 7.97 -40.89 -28.87
CA ALA A 9 9.14 -40.06 -28.74
C ALA A 9 8.81 -38.64 -28.20
N ALA A 10 7.73 -38.03 -28.67
CA ALA A 10 7.27 -36.75 -28.20
C ALA A 10 6.83 -36.78 -26.73
N VAL A 11 6.11 -37.87 -26.34
CA VAL A 11 5.73 -38.06 -24.93
C VAL A 11 6.95 -38.28 -24.03
N ALA A 12 7.88 -39.16 -24.49
CA ALA A 12 9.12 -39.40 -23.73
C ALA A 12 9.95 -38.12 -23.57
N MET A 13 10.04 -37.31 -24.64
CA MET A 13 10.71 -36.02 -24.60
C MET A 13 10.04 -35.06 -23.64
N ALA A 14 8.72 -34.95 -23.65
CA ALA A 14 7.96 -34.12 -22.71
C ALA A 14 8.17 -34.57 -21.25
N VAL A 15 8.16 -35.88 -20.98
CA VAL A 15 8.40 -36.45 -19.64
C VAL A 15 9.80 -36.17 -19.13
N LEU A 16 10.80 -36.04 -19.99
CA LEU A 16 12.18 -35.72 -19.59
C LEU A 16 12.42 -34.20 -19.50
N ILE A 17 11.97 -33.44 -20.49
CA ILE A 17 12.25 -32.00 -20.58
C ILE A 17 11.51 -31.20 -19.51
N LEU A 18 10.25 -31.55 -19.20
CA LEU A 18 9.49 -30.80 -18.21
C LEU A 18 10.09 -30.90 -16.80
N PRO A 19 10.42 -32.07 -16.26
CA PRO A 19 11.10 -32.15 -14.96
C PRO A 19 12.50 -31.51 -14.97
N ALA A 20 13.27 -31.72 -16.03
CA ALA A 20 14.60 -31.12 -16.14
C ALA A 20 14.54 -29.58 -16.19
N GLY A 21 13.58 -29.04 -16.93
CA GLY A 21 13.32 -27.60 -16.99
C GLY A 21 12.86 -27.05 -15.65
N SER A 22 12.00 -27.77 -14.93
CA SER A 22 11.55 -27.42 -13.59
C SER A 22 12.70 -27.39 -12.59
N LEU A 23 13.51 -28.45 -12.57
CA LEU A 23 14.69 -28.52 -11.71
C LEU A 23 15.67 -27.36 -12.03
N TYR A 24 15.94 -27.11 -13.31
CA TYR A 24 16.81 -26.00 -13.71
C TYR A 24 16.25 -24.65 -13.25
N TYR A 25 14.94 -24.43 -13.37
CA TYR A 25 14.29 -23.22 -12.89
C TYR A 25 14.44 -23.06 -11.37
N GLU A 26 14.18 -24.11 -10.61
CA GLU A 26 14.30 -24.11 -9.15
C GLU A 26 15.76 -23.89 -8.68
N TYR A 27 16.73 -24.56 -9.32
CA TYR A 27 18.14 -24.41 -8.97
C TYR A 27 18.79 -23.12 -9.45
N SER A 28 18.27 -22.51 -10.50
CA SER A 28 18.85 -21.28 -11.06
C SER A 28 18.58 -20.04 -10.19
N ALA A 29 17.76 -20.16 -9.15
CA ALA A 29 17.37 -19.05 -8.28
C ALA A 29 16.95 -17.78 -9.06
N GLY A 30 16.20 -17.98 -10.14
CA GLY A 30 15.72 -16.89 -11.00
C GLY A 30 16.71 -16.39 -12.06
N ALA A 31 17.97 -16.86 -12.05
CA ALA A 31 18.95 -16.45 -13.06
C ALA A 31 18.54 -16.87 -14.49
N SER A 32 17.75 -17.94 -14.63
CA SER A 32 17.15 -18.33 -15.89
C SER A 32 16.18 -17.28 -16.44
N CYS A 33 15.37 -16.68 -15.58
CA CYS A 33 14.42 -15.62 -15.94
C CYS A 33 15.15 -14.31 -16.28
N ALA A 34 16.25 -14.02 -15.56
CA ALA A 34 17.07 -12.83 -15.75
C ALA A 34 17.84 -12.78 -17.11
N ARG A 35 17.77 -13.86 -17.90
CA ARG A 35 18.30 -13.86 -19.28
C ARG A 35 17.46 -12.99 -20.23
N CYS A 36 16.18 -12.79 -19.92
CA CYS A 36 15.33 -11.87 -20.65
C CYS A 36 15.57 -10.43 -20.16
N HIS A 37 15.77 -9.50 -21.10
CA HIS A 37 16.07 -8.11 -20.75
C HIS A 37 14.92 -7.41 -20.01
N GLU A 38 13.65 -7.78 -20.29
CA GLU A 38 12.49 -7.24 -19.59
C GLU A 38 12.43 -7.68 -18.11
N ILE A 39 12.98 -8.84 -17.77
CA ILE A 39 12.96 -9.40 -16.43
C ILE A 39 14.21 -9.02 -15.64
N ARG A 40 15.29 -8.67 -16.31
CA ARG A 40 16.59 -8.40 -15.70
C ARG A 40 16.53 -7.35 -14.61
N GLY A 41 15.83 -6.24 -14.84
CA GLY A 41 15.66 -5.18 -13.86
C GLY A 41 14.94 -5.67 -12.59
N ASN A 42 13.89 -6.46 -12.77
CA ASN A 42 13.13 -7.05 -11.67
C ASN A 42 13.97 -8.04 -10.86
N TYR A 43 14.82 -8.82 -11.52
CA TYR A 43 15.75 -9.74 -10.87
C TYR A 43 16.79 -8.98 -10.03
N ASP A 44 17.37 -7.91 -10.56
CA ASP A 44 18.36 -7.10 -9.87
C ASP A 44 17.77 -6.44 -8.62
N VAL A 45 16.49 -5.99 -8.67
CA VAL A 45 15.76 -5.46 -7.51
C VAL A 45 15.54 -6.55 -6.46
N TRP A 46 15.08 -7.73 -6.88
CA TRP A 46 14.89 -8.87 -5.97
C TRP A 46 16.19 -9.26 -5.28
N GLN A 47 17.30 -9.35 -6.01
CA GLN A 47 18.60 -9.65 -5.42
C GLN A 47 19.06 -8.62 -4.39
N ALA A 48 18.69 -7.35 -4.59
CA ALA A 48 19.00 -6.26 -3.68
C ALA A 48 18.05 -6.23 -2.45
N SER A 49 16.89 -6.89 -2.53
CA SER A 49 15.83 -6.82 -1.51
C SER A 49 16.09 -7.75 -0.31
N SER A 50 15.27 -7.61 0.72
CA SER A 50 15.19 -8.53 1.84
C SER A 50 14.72 -9.94 1.45
N HIS A 51 14.06 -10.06 0.29
CA HIS A 51 13.54 -11.33 -0.25
C HIS A 51 14.56 -12.10 -1.11
N ARG A 52 15.81 -11.67 -1.19
CA ARG A 52 16.86 -12.35 -1.99
C ARG A 52 17.07 -13.84 -1.68
N GLY A 53 16.65 -14.29 -0.50
CA GLY A 53 16.69 -15.69 -0.09
C GLY A 53 15.41 -16.46 -0.38
N VAL A 54 14.35 -15.78 -0.84
CA VAL A 54 13.06 -16.38 -1.18
C VAL A 54 13.10 -16.78 -2.65
N LYS A 55 12.79 -18.04 -2.95
CA LYS A 55 12.80 -18.51 -4.34
C LYS A 55 11.71 -17.81 -5.17
N CYS A 56 11.99 -17.60 -6.43
CA CYS A 56 11.00 -16.98 -7.35
C CYS A 56 9.71 -17.79 -7.41
N SER A 57 9.80 -19.12 -7.33
CA SER A 57 8.67 -20.06 -7.30
C SER A 57 7.74 -19.87 -6.10
N GLU A 58 8.25 -19.40 -4.97
CA GLU A 58 7.41 -19.14 -3.78
C GLU A 58 6.35 -18.05 -4.05
N CYS A 59 6.69 -17.08 -4.90
CA CYS A 59 5.78 -16.00 -5.27
C CYS A 59 5.12 -16.23 -6.64
N HIS A 60 5.85 -16.81 -7.61
CA HIS A 60 5.35 -16.98 -8.97
C HIS A 60 4.79 -18.37 -9.28
N GLY A 61 4.93 -19.30 -8.33
CA GLY A 61 4.57 -20.70 -8.53
C GLY A 61 5.63 -21.47 -9.32
N GLY A 62 5.62 -22.80 -9.17
CA GLY A 62 6.53 -23.70 -9.87
C GLY A 62 6.26 -23.72 -11.38
N LEU A 63 7.30 -24.03 -12.15
CA LEU A 63 7.20 -24.14 -13.61
C LEU A 63 6.24 -25.28 -14.03
N VAL A 64 6.16 -26.32 -13.22
CA VAL A 64 5.21 -27.42 -13.40
C VAL A 64 3.94 -27.09 -12.64
N THR A 65 3.10 -26.28 -13.24
CA THR A 65 1.72 -26.06 -12.79
C THR A 65 0.76 -26.69 -13.76
N LEU A 66 -0.30 -27.32 -13.24
CA LEU A 66 -1.40 -27.82 -14.05
C LEU A 66 -2.37 -26.73 -14.50
N ASP A 67 -2.05 -25.46 -14.24
CA ASP A 67 -2.85 -24.32 -14.70
C ASP A 67 -2.56 -24.02 -16.17
N PRO A 68 -3.49 -24.39 -17.10
CA PRO A 68 -3.33 -24.09 -18.51
C PRO A 68 -3.25 -22.60 -18.81
N GLY A 69 -3.91 -21.77 -17.98
CA GLY A 69 -3.92 -20.31 -18.13
C GLY A 69 -2.54 -19.71 -17.95
N PHE A 70 -1.75 -20.22 -16.98
CA PHE A 70 -0.37 -19.82 -16.78
C PHE A 70 0.49 -20.09 -18.02
N HIS A 71 0.42 -21.29 -18.57
CA HIS A 71 1.23 -21.66 -19.73
C HIS A 71 0.82 -20.92 -21.01
N LEU A 72 -0.49 -20.84 -21.28
CA LEU A 72 -1.01 -20.09 -22.42
C LEU A 72 -0.70 -18.59 -22.33
N GLY A 73 -0.79 -18.03 -21.15
CA GLY A 73 -0.41 -16.64 -20.89
C GLY A 73 1.06 -16.37 -21.23
N ASN A 74 1.96 -17.25 -20.80
CA ASN A 74 3.39 -17.12 -21.08
C ASN A 74 3.72 -17.32 -22.57
N VAL A 75 3.10 -18.31 -23.21
CA VAL A 75 3.23 -18.52 -24.67
C VAL A 75 2.74 -17.30 -25.44
N ARG A 76 1.58 -16.75 -25.06
CA ARG A 76 1.04 -15.53 -25.69
C ARG A 76 1.99 -14.34 -25.58
N ARG A 77 2.57 -14.13 -24.40
CA ARG A 77 3.57 -13.06 -24.17
C ARG A 77 4.80 -13.26 -25.05
N LEU A 78 5.32 -14.49 -25.09
CA LEU A 78 6.48 -14.81 -25.94
C LEU A 78 6.17 -14.56 -27.44
N VAL A 79 4.99 -14.97 -27.92
CA VAL A 79 4.57 -14.71 -29.30
C VAL A 79 4.39 -13.23 -29.57
N GLN A 80 3.84 -12.47 -28.63
CA GLN A 80 3.72 -11.02 -28.76
C GLN A 80 5.09 -10.34 -28.81
N HIS A 81 6.01 -10.77 -27.95
CA HIS A 81 7.39 -10.28 -27.96
C HIS A 81 8.08 -10.53 -29.31
N ILE A 82 7.99 -11.74 -29.85
CA ILE A 82 8.59 -12.10 -31.14
C ILE A 82 7.96 -11.30 -32.30
N ARG A 83 6.65 -11.07 -32.26
CA ARG A 83 5.93 -10.39 -33.35
C ARG A 83 6.09 -8.87 -33.34
N ASN A 84 6.04 -8.27 -32.17
CA ASN A 84 5.95 -6.83 -32.01
C ASN A 84 7.28 -6.20 -31.61
N GLY A 85 8.34 -6.97 -31.45
CA GLY A 85 9.58 -6.51 -30.89
C GLY A 85 9.42 -6.23 -29.39
N PHE A 86 9.89 -5.07 -28.96
CA PHE A 86 9.78 -4.67 -27.58
C PHE A 86 8.31 -4.49 -27.18
N SER A 87 7.87 -5.24 -26.20
CA SER A 87 6.52 -5.12 -25.65
C SER A 87 6.50 -4.31 -24.35
N ASP A 88 5.32 -3.86 -23.97
CA ASP A 88 5.05 -3.23 -22.69
C ASP A 88 5.70 -3.97 -21.51
N PRO A 89 6.15 -3.25 -20.48
CA PRO A 89 6.68 -3.86 -19.27
C PRO A 89 5.68 -4.87 -18.70
N VAL A 90 6.19 -5.97 -18.16
CA VAL A 90 5.36 -7.00 -17.53
C VAL A 90 4.63 -6.38 -16.34
N ARG A 91 3.33 -6.16 -16.49
CA ARG A 91 2.50 -5.50 -15.48
C ARG A 91 1.79 -6.53 -14.61
N LEU A 92 1.58 -6.17 -13.37
CA LEU A 92 0.71 -6.92 -12.46
C LEU A 92 -0.73 -6.79 -12.95
N ARG A 93 -1.39 -7.92 -13.20
CA ARG A 93 -2.80 -7.92 -13.57
C ARG A 93 -3.65 -8.05 -12.31
N ASN A 94 -4.82 -7.41 -12.30
CA ASN A 94 -5.75 -7.47 -11.17
C ASN A 94 -6.10 -8.91 -10.76
N GLN A 95 -6.28 -9.80 -11.73
CA GLN A 95 -6.58 -11.23 -11.49
C GLN A 95 -5.46 -12.01 -10.79
N ASP A 96 -4.21 -11.53 -10.81
CA ASP A 96 -3.07 -12.20 -10.20
C ASP A 96 -2.92 -11.81 -8.71
N ILE A 97 -3.56 -10.72 -8.27
CA ILE A 97 -3.42 -10.15 -6.94
C ILE A 97 -3.86 -11.11 -5.82
N PRO A 98 -5.04 -11.79 -5.89
CA PRO A 98 -5.46 -12.70 -4.83
C PRO A 98 -4.45 -13.82 -4.57
N GLY A 99 -3.95 -14.44 -5.62
CA GLY A 99 -2.95 -15.49 -5.51
C GLY A 99 -1.62 -15.01 -4.92
N LEU A 100 -1.21 -13.76 -5.23
CA LEU A 100 -0.03 -13.15 -4.64
C LEU A 100 -0.25 -12.82 -3.16
N MET A 101 -1.44 -12.32 -2.80
CA MET A 101 -1.80 -12.05 -1.41
C MET A 101 -1.72 -13.30 -0.53
N ASP A 102 -2.21 -14.45 -1.02
CA ASP A 102 -2.13 -15.72 -0.30
C ASP A 102 -0.68 -16.16 -0.08
N ARG A 103 0.18 -15.94 -1.05
CA ARG A 103 1.61 -16.25 -0.93
C ARG A 103 2.32 -15.31 0.05
N CYS A 104 1.98 -14.02 0.05
CA CYS A 104 2.46 -13.10 1.09
C CYS A 104 2.06 -13.59 2.48
N ARG A 105 0.79 -14.00 2.64
CA ARG A 105 0.24 -14.50 3.90
C ARG A 105 0.98 -15.74 4.42
N ALA A 106 1.46 -16.60 3.54
CA ALA A 106 2.16 -17.81 3.95
C ALA A 106 3.38 -17.53 4.85
N CYS A 107 4.05 -16.39 4.65
CA CYS A 107 5.21 -15.97 5.45
C CYS A 107 4.87 -14.78 6.38
N HIS A 108 4.03 -13.84 5.95
CA HIS A 108 3.69 -12.61 6.67
C HIS A 108 2.32 -12.71 7.38
N GLN A 109 2.14 -13.75 8.20
CA GLN A 109 0.86 -14.06 8.84
C GLN A 109 0.39 -12.96 9.79
N GLN A 110 1.30 -12.37 10.56
CA GLN A 110 0.98 -11.34 11.52
C GLN A 110 0.57 -10.02 10.82
N GLU A 111 1.34 -9.60 9.84
CA GLU A 111 1.06 -8.40 9.04
C GLU A 111 -0.25 -8.56 8.28
N PHE A 112 -0.47 -9.75 7.72
CA PHE A 112 -1.72 -10.07 7.02
C PHE A 112 -2.93 -10.01 7.97
N ALA A 113 -2.84 -10.60 9.17
CA ALA A 113 -3.92 -10.57 10.15
C ALA A 113 -4.23 -9.13 10.62
N GLN A 114 -3.20 -8.31 10.84
CA GLN A 114 -3.36 -6.90 11.18
C GLN A 114 -4.04 -6.12 10.05
N TRP A 115 -3.58 -6.31 8.80
CA TRP A 115 -4.20 -5.69 7.63
C TRP A 115 -5.64 -6.17 7.44
N GLN A 116 -5.91 -7.46 7.60
CA GLN A 116 -7.24 -8.04 7.48
C GLN A 116 -8.23 -7.49 8.51
N SER A 117 -7.75 -7.14 9.71
CA SER A 117 -8.55 -6.51 10.75
C SER A 117 -8.78 -5.00 10.54
N SER A 118 -8.14 -4.41 9.53
CA SER A 118 -8.24 -2.99 9.21
C SER A 118 -9.24 -2.69 8.09
N THR A 119 -9.64 -1.43 7.94
CA THR A 119 -10.51 -1.01 6.83
C THR A 119 -9.79 -1.06 5.47
N HIS A 120 -8.46 -1.14 5.44
CA HIS A 120 -7.73 -1.35 4.19
C HIS A 120 -8.03 -2.71 3.54
N SER A 121 -8.53 -3.68 4.30
CA SER A 121 -8.97 -4.97 3.77
C SER A 121 -10.40 -4.95 3.20
N ALA A 122 -11.09 -3.81 3.24
CA ALA A 122 -12.44 -3.69 2.71
C ALA A 122 -12.51 -4.16 1.26
N THR A 123 -13.52 -5.00 0.98
CA THR A 123 -13.71 -5.57 -0.35
C THR A 123 -14.36 -4.59 -1.31
N TYR A 124 -14.33 -4.91 -2.59
CA TYR A 124 -15.07 -4.12 -3.59
C TYR A 124 -16.55 -3.99 -3.24
N THR A 125 -17.17 -5.06 -2.71
CA THR A 125 -18.56 -5.00 -2.22
C THR A 125 -18.72 -3.99 -1.09
N ASN A 126 -17.84 -4.03 -0.09
CA ASN A 126 -17.93 -3.14 1.06
C ASN A 126 -17.86 -1.66 0.67
N ILE A 127 -17.02 -1.34 -0.32
CA ILE A 127 -16.76 0.04 -0.73
C ILE A 127 -17.80 0.53 -1.74
N PHE A 128 -17.98 -0.21 -2.83
CA PHE A 128 -18.74 0.29 -3.97
C PHE A 128 -20.24 0.01 -3.89
N LEU A 129 -20.68 -0.84 -2.93
CA LEU A 129 -22.10 -1.10 -2.69
C LEU A 129 -22.59 -0.53 -1.34
N ASP A 130 -21.82 0.34 -0.70
CA ASP A 130 -22.25 1.06 0.50
C ASP A 130 -23.35 2.06 0.15
N GLN A 131 -24.58 1.69 0.46
CA GLN A 131 -25.76 2.51 0.15
C GLN A 131 -25.73 3.88 0.82
N LYS A 132 -25.22 3.95 2.06
CA LYS A 132 -25.16 5.21 2.80
C LYS A 132 -24.18 6.17 2.17
N HIS A 133 -23.00 5.66 1.83
CA HIS A 133 -21.95 6.44 1.19
C HIS A 133 -22.38 6.91 -0.22
N ASN A 134 -22.87 5.98 -1.06
CA ASN A 134 -23.19 6.25 -2.45
C ASN A 134 -24.35 7.23 -2.65
N ARG A 135 -25.27 7.33 -1.68
CA ARG A 135 -26.33 8.36 -1.68
C ARG A 135 -25.80 9.76 -1.42
N GLN A 136 -24.70 9.88 -0.71
CA GLN A 136 -24.08 11.17 -0.35
C GLN A 136 -23.01 11.60 -1.35
N TYR A 137 -22.27 10.65 -1.89
CA TYR A 137 -21.13 10.87 -2.76
C TYR A 137 -21.29 10.07 -4.04
N PRO A 138 -21.50 10.74 -5.20
CA PRO A 138 -21.63 10.05 -6.47
C PRO A 138 -20.38 9.24 -6.81
N LEU A 139 -20.59 8.04 -7.32
CA LEU A 139 -19.51 7.19 -7.79
C LEU A 139 -18.87 7.77 -9.05
N MET A 140 -17.56 7.94 -9.03
CA MET A 140 -16.78 8.53 -10.13
C MET A 140 -15.41 7.87 -10.26
N ASP A 141 -14.73 8.10 -11.37
CA ASP A 141 -13.42 7.49 -11.64
C ASP A 141 -12.36 7.85 -10.58
N ASP A 142 -12.48 9.01 -9.94
CA ASP A 142 -11.56 9.43 -8.88
C ASP A 142 -11.62 8.50 -7.64
N CYS A 143 -12.74 7.81 -7.41
CA CYS A 143 -12.85 6.81 -6.35
C CYS A 143 -11.83 5.68 -6.53
N LEU A 144 -11.54 5.31 -7.79
CA LEU A 144 -10.62 4.24 -8.13
C LEU A 144 -9.15 4.60 -7.87
N ARG A 145 -8.84 5.86 -7.65
CA ARG A 145 -7.49 6.30 -7.31
C ARG A 145 -7.03 5.76 -5.95
N CYS A 146 -7.96 5.58 -5.02
CA CYS A 146 -7.71 5.07 -3.68
C CYS A 146 -8.34 3.68 -3.49
N HIS A 147 -9.57 3.51 -3.96
CA HIS A 147 -10.36 2.29 -3.80
C HIS A 147 -10.40 1.50 -5.12
N GLY A 148 -9.84 0.30 -5.13
CA GLY A 148 -9.75 -0.48 -6.38
C GLY A 148 -8.65 0.01 -7.33
N ILE A 149 -7.55 0.47 -6.77
CA ILE A 149 -6.42 1.09 -7.47
C ILE A 149 -5.83 0.19 -8.57
N HIS A 150 -5.92 -1.12 -8.42
CA HIS A 150 -5.49 -2.10 -9.42
C HIS A 150 -6.57 -2.49 -10.43
N PHE A 151 -7.78 -1.96 -10.29
CA PHE A 151 -8.84 -2.25 -11.24
C PHE A 151 -8.55 -1.62 -12.61
N GLU A 152 -8.60 -2.42 -13.66
CA GLU A 152 -8.44 -1.98 -15.05
C GLU A 152 -9.80 -1.56 -15.61
N GLY A 153 -9.95 -0.30 -15.97
CA GLY A 153 -11.20 0.28 -16.47
C GLY A 153 -11.71 1.45 -15.64
N GLY A 154 -12.79 2.08 -16.03
CA GLY A 154 -13.43 3.16 -15.31
C GLY A 154 -14.47 2.69 -14.29
N ILE A 155 -15.02 3.61 -13.52
CA ILE A 155 -16.07 3.29 -12.53
C ILE A 155 -17.31 2.67 -13.20
N ARG A 156 -17.60 3.05 -14.45
CA ARG A 156 -18.71 2.52 -15.26
C ARG A 156 -18.51 1.05 -15.63
N ASP A 157 -17.27 0.57 -15.64
CA ASP A 157 -16.94 -0.82 -15.92
C ASP A 157 -17.00 -1.68 -14.65
N LEU A 158 -17.06 -1.03 -13.48
CA LEU A 158 -17.07 -1.70 -12.18
C LEU A 158 -18.46 -1.74 -11.55
N VAL A 159 -19.22 -0.65 -11.58
CA VAL A 159 -20.48 -0.50 -10.85
C VAL A 159 -21.57 0.10 -11.73
N ALA A 160 -22.77 -0.39 -11.58
CA ALA A 160 -23.97 0.17 -12.16
C ALA A 160 -25.17 0.03 -11.20
N PRO A 161 -26.13 0.97 -11.25
CA PRO A 161 -26.09 2.26 -11.94
C PRO A 161 -25.12 3.24 -11.23
N LEU A 162 -24.77 4.36 -11.85
CA LEU A 162 -24.06 5.47 -11.17
C LEU A 162 -25.04 6.48 -10.56
N ASP A 163 -26.33 6.21 -10.69
CA ASP A 163 -27.39 7.03 -10.08
C ASP A 163 -27.31 6.96 -8.55
N PRO A 164 -27.46 8.09 -7.82
CA PRO A 164 -27.39 8.13 -6.37
C PRO A 164 -28.49 7.37 -5.63
N ASN A 165 -29.54 6.94 -6.34
CA ASN A 165 -30.64 6.20 -5.74
C ASN A 165 -30.44 4.69 -5.74
N GLY A 166 -29.52 4.15 -6.56
CA GLY A 166 -29.28 2.71 -6.67
C GLY A 166 -30.45 1.94 -7.31
N PRO A 167 -30.59 0.66 -7.05
CA PRO A 167 -29.66 -0.21 -6.31
C PRO A 167 -28.36 -0.45 -7.11
N TRP A 168 -27.23 -0.37 -6.41
CA TRP A 168 -25.91 -0.59 -7.03
C TRP A 168 -25.58 -2.07 -7.10
N ARG A 169 -24.89 -2.45 -8.17
CA ARG A 169 -24.36 -3.80 -8.36
C ARG A 169 -22.97 -3.74 -8.95
N LEU A 170 -22.12 -4.68 -8.58
CA LEU A 170 -20.85 -4.87 -9.28
C LEU A 170 -21.10 -5.52 -10.64
N LEU A 171 -20.53 -4.92 -11.68
CA LEU A 171 -20.51 -5.51 -13.03
C LEU A 171 -19.43 -6.60 -13.15
N ARG A 172 -18.45 -6.59 -12.26
CA ARG A 172 -17.35 -7.53 -12.14
C ARG A 172 -17.51 -8.31 -10.83
N SER A 173 -18.44 -9.28 -10.87
CA SER A 173 -18.80 -10.07 -9.68
C SER A 173 -17.64 -10.87 -9.10
N GLU A 174 -16.65 -11.23 -9.90
CA GLU A 174 -15.42 -11.91 -9.47
C GLU A 174 -14.56 -11.06 -8.52
N LEU A 175 -14.77 -9.74 -8.48
CA LEU A 175 -14.08 -8.82 -7.57
C LEU A 175 -14.79 -8.67 -6.22
N ALA A 176 -16.01 -9.14 -6.08
CA ALA A 176 -16.89 -8.85 -4.94
C ALA A 176 -16.20 -9.04 -3.59
N ASN A 177 -15.48 -10.14 -3.43
CA ASN A 177 -14.79 -10.51 -2.19
C ASN A 177 -13.29 -10.18 -2.20
N GLN A 178 -12.80 -9.52 -3.25
CA GLN A 178 -11.40 -9.10 -3.30
C GLN A 178 -11.20 -7.78 -2.55
N PRO A 179 -10.06 -7.62 -1.86
CA PRO A 179 -9.74 -6.35 -1.21
C PRO A 179 -9.46 -5.28 -2.25
N ALA A 180 -9.99 -4.08 -2.02
CA ALA A 180 -9.78 -2.95 -2.90
C ALA A 180 -8.40 -2.28 -2.70
N ILE A 181 -7.75 -2.53 -1.56
CA ILE A 181 -6.41 -2.03 -1.21
C ILE A 181 -5.54 -3.21 -0.77
N PRO A 182 -5.02 -4.01 -1.71
CA PRO A 182 -4.15 -5.14 -1.40
C PRO A 182 -2.75 -4.68 -0.94
N CYS A 183 -1.93 -5.60 -0.42
CA CYS A 183 -0.56 -5.32 0.02
C CYS A 183 0.28 -4.62 -1.05
N LEU A 184 0.06 -4.97 -2.31
CA LEU A 184 0.77 -4.42 -3.46
C LEU A 184 0.42 -2.97 -3.79
N THR A 185 -0.56 -2.39 -3.12
CA THR A 185 -0.80 -0.93 -3.19
C THR A 185 0.32 -0.13 -2.53
N CYS A 186 0.91 -0.67 -1.46
CA CYS A 186 1.96 0.00 -0.66
C CYS A 186 3.32 -0.70 -0.73
N HIS A 187 3.39 -1.89 -1.32
CA HIS A 187 4.60 -2.68 -1.42
C HIS A 187 4.89 -3.09 -2.85
N GLN A 188 6.15 -3.05 -3.22
CA GLN A 188 6.64 -3.64 -4.46
C GLN A 188 7.82 -4.56 -4.17
N LEU A 189 7.94 -5.62 -4.96
CA LEU A 189 9.08 -6.53 -4.94
C LEU A 189 9.97 -6.36 -6.17
N HIS A 190 9.44 -5.75 -7.21
CA HIS A 190 10.11 -5.55 -8.48
C HIS A 190 9.89 -4.12 -9.00
N ARG A 191 10.93 -3.56 -9.62
CA ARG A 191 10.86 -2.32 -10.39
C ARG A 191 10.91 -2.63 -11.87
N HIS A 192 10.21 -1.87 -12.67
CA HIS A 192 10.31 -1.99 -14.12
C HIS A 192 11.57 -1.33 -14.64
N GLY A 193 12.32 -2.08 -15.47
CA GLY A 193 13.18 -1.53 -16.51
C GLY A 193 14.56 -1.01 -16.13
N GLU A 194 14.83 -0.63 -14.88
CA GLU A 194 16.13 -0.04 -14.53
C GLU A 194 17.03 -1.01 -13.75
N ARG A 195 18.30 -1.07 -14.17
CA ARG A 195 19.34 -1.68 -13.35
C ARG A 195 19.60 -0.78 -12.14
N LEU A 196 19.50 -1.34 -10.96
CA LEU A 196 19.83 -0.62 -9.75
C LEU A 196 21.33 -0.28 -9.74
N SER A 197 21.64 0.99 -9.50
CA SER A 197 22.98 1.38 -9.09
C SER A 197 23.34 0.72 -7.75
N LYS A 198 24.63 0.61 -7.44
CA LYS A 198 25.08 0.04 -6.15
C LYS A 198 24.47 0.75 -4.95
N ASP A 199 24.31 2.07 -5.04
CA ASP A 199 23.70 2.88 -3.96
C ASP A 199 22.19 2.67 -3.86
N ALA A 200 21.49 2.52 -4.98
CA ALA A 200 20.07 2.19 -5.00
C ALA A 200 19.84 0.79 -4.41
N ALA A 201 20.68 -0.19 -4.79
CA ALA A 201 20.62 -1.55 -4.23
C ALA A 201 20.88 -1.58 -2.72
N ARG A 202 21.80 -0.74 -2.23
CA ARG A 202 22.04 -0.60 -0.78
C ARG A 202 20.84 -0.01 -0.05
N ARG A 203 20.21 1.05 -0.62
CA ARG A 203 19.01 1.65 -0.05
C ARG A 203 17.85 0.68 0.00
N GLU A 204 17.64 -0.10 -1.07
CA GLU A 204 16.57 -1.11 -1.14
C GLU A 204 16.73 -2.19 -0.06
N ARG A 205 17.96 -2.63 0.25
CA ARG A 205 18.23 -3.58 1.34
C ARG A 205 17.94 -3.04 2.74
N THR A 206 18.10 -1.75 2.94
CA THR A 206 17.91 -1.10 4.25
C THR A 206 16.47 -0.64 4.48
N ARG A 207 15.65 -0.61 3.44
CA ARG A 207 14.25 -0.21 3.50
C ARG A 207 13.37 -1.37 3.03
N PRO A 208 12.24 -1.64 3.72
CA PRO A 208 11.19 -2.48 3.15
C PRO A 208 10.86 -1.94 1.76
N GLY A 209 10.48 -2.79 0.82
CA GLY A 209 10.07 -2.39 -0.53
C GLY A 209 8.78 -1.56 -0.51
N LEU A 210 8.84 -0.38 0.12
CA LEU A 210 7.75 0.57 0.20
C LEU A 210 7.65 1.35 -1.10
N ALA A 211 6.48 1.29 -1.71
CA ALA A 211 6.17 2.01 -2.93
C ALA A 211 4.66 2.14 -3.07
N PHE A 212 4.23 3.18 -3.76
CA PHE A 212 2.82 3.37 -4.05
C PHE A 212 2.55 2.98 -5.51
N PHE A 213 1.52 2.16 -5.72
CA PHE A 213 1.05 1.86 -7.07
C PHE A 213 0.22 3.04 -7.59
N ASP A 214 0.73 3.72 -8.59
CA ASP A 214 -0.02 4.76 -9.28
C ASP A 214 -0.87 4.16 -10.40
N ARG A 215 -2.18 4.36 -10.28
CA ARG A 215 -3.14 3.83 -11.23
C ARG A 215 -3.02 4.47 -12.63
N ARG A 216 -2.65 5.73 -12.73
CA ARG A 216 -2.57 6.45 -14.01
C ARG A 216 -1.36 5.97 -14.80
N GLU A 217 -0.24 5.86 -14.10
CA GLU A 217 1.03 5.41 -14.68
C GLU A 217 1.14 3.89 -14.76
N GLN A 218 0.24 3.15 -14.08
CA GLN A 218 0.25 1.69 -14.00
C GLN A 218 1.59 1.11 -13.52
N GLN A 219 2.23 1.80 -12.59
CA GLN A 219 3.52 1.41 -12.02
C GLN A 219 3.66 1.84 -10.57
N HIS A 220 4.65 1.25 -9.90
CA HIS A 220 4.98 1.64 -8.55
C HIS A 220 6.02 2.76 -8.53
N PHE A 221 5.77 3.77 -7.71
CA PHE A 221 6.72 4.80 -7.37
C PHE A 221 7.34 4.50 -6.00
N ALA A 222 8.66 4.51 -5.95
CA ALA A 222 9.38 4.37 -4.69
C ALA A 222 9.06 5.55 -3.75
N LEU A 223 9.19 5.30 -2.46
CA LEU A 223 8.79 6.23 -1.41
C LEU A 223 9.39 7.64 -1.54
N ASP A 224 10.63 7.72 -1.99
CA ASP A 224 11.37 8.97 -2.20
C ASP A 224 10.94 9.76 -3.45
N LEU A 225 10.16 9.13 -4.32
CA LEU A 225 9.58 9.75 -5.51
C LEU A 225 8.14 10.22 -5.28
N LEU A 226 7.53 9.85 -4.16
CA LEU A 226 6.16 10.23 -3.87
C LEU A 226 6.09 11.70 -3.46
N PRO A 227 5.19 12.49 -4.07
CA PRO A 227 5.02 13.87 -3.68
C PRO A 227 4.45 13.97 -2.27
N LEU A 228 5.05 14.83 -1.45
CA LEU A 228 4.42 15.29 -0.22
C LEU A 228 3.48 16.45 -0.59
N PRO A 229 2.19 16.35 -0.30
CA PRO A 229 1.27 17.41 -0.61
C PRO A 229 1.55 18.66 0.25
N ALA A 230 1.44 19.83 -0.35
CA ALA A 230 1.45 21.09 0.38
C ALA A 230 0.11 21.26 1.12
N MET A 231 0.09 20.85 2.38
CA MET A 231 -1.11 20.94 3.23
C MET A 231 -1.29 22.35 3.77
N ARG A 232 -2.53 22.82 3.86
CA ARG A 232 -2.87 24.17 4.34
C ARG A 232 -4.08 24.11 5.28
N ASP A 233 -4.03 24.95 6.32
CA ASP A 233 -5.16 25.28 7.20
C ASP A 233 -5.49 26.76 6.94
N GLY A 234 -6.41 27.04 6.03
CA GLY A 234 -6.62 28.37 5.47
C GLY A 234 -5.39 28.85 4.70
N ALA A 235 -4.88 30.03 5.03
CA ALA A 235 -3.66 30.59 4.44
C ALA A 235 -2.36 30.00 5.04
N ARG A 236 -2.44 29.33 6.19
CA ARG A 236 -1.29 28.81 6.94
C ARG A 236 -0.84 27.46 6.37
N ALA A 237 0.46 27.33 6.15
CA ALA A 237 1.03 26.00 5.85
C ALA A 237 0.96 25.09 7.07
N VAL A 238 0.57 23.84 6.86
CA VAL A 238 0.57 22.77 7.88
C VAL A 238 1.93 22.09 7.86
N ALA A 239 2.53 21.90 9.02
CA ALA A 239 3.80 21.20 9.13
C ALA A 239 3.62 19.71 8.82
N ALA A 240 4.39 19.21 7.86
CA ALA A 240 4.49 17.78 7.62
C ALA A 240 5.51 17.16 8.56
N SER A 241 5.27 15.92 8.98
CA SER A 241 6.29 15.16 9.71
C SER A 241 7.48 14.83 8.79
N PRO A 242 8.69 14.77 9.34
CA PRO A 242 9.88 14.36 8.58
C PRO A 242 9.90 12.86 8.24
N ASP A 243 8.93 12.06 8.70
CA ASP A 243 8.86 10.63 8.39
C ASP A 243 8.45 10.41 6.93
N PRO A 244 9.35 9.92 6.06
CA PRO A 244 9.05 9.78 4.64
C PRO A 244 7.95 8.77 4.35
N ARG A 245 7.65 7.85 5.28
CA ARG A 245 6.62 6.82 5.09
C ARG A 245 5.22 7.40 5.01
N GLN A 246 5.00 8.59 5.55
CA GLN A 246 3.73 9.30 5.44
C GLN A 246 3.34 9.63 3.99
N ALA A 247 4.32 9.72 3.09
CA ALA A 247 4.04 9.96 1.69
C ALA A 247 3.08 8.91 1.11
N LEU A 248 3.15 7.64 1.57
CA LEU A 248 2.18 6.60 1.19
C LEU A 248 0.76 6.94 1.66
N CYS A 249 0.61 7.33 2.91
CA CYS A 249 -0.69 7.65 3.50
C CYS A 249 -1.33 8.84 2.78
N TYR A 250 -0.54 9.84 2.49
CA TYR A 250 -1.02 11.07 1.84
C TYR A 250 -1.46 10.89 0.39
N GLN A 251 -1.12 9.79 -0.27
CA GLN A 251 -1.66 9.52 -1.61
C GLN A 251 -3.19 9.35 -1.59
N CYS A 252 -3.75 8.93 -0.44
CA CYS A 252 -5.18 8.73 -0.25
C CYS A 252 -5.79 9.61 0.86
N HIS A 253 -5.05 9.89 1.94
CA HIS A 253 -5.54 10.54 3.17
C HIS A 253 -5.14 12.01 3.31
N ALA A 254 -4.89 12.71 2.22
CA ALA A 254 -4.64 14.16 2.24
C ALA A 254 -5.45 14.88 1.15
N PRO A 255 -6.78 14.91 1.23
CA PRO A 255 -7.61 15.54 0.22
C PRO A 255 -7.45 17.06 0.14
N GLN A 256 -6.88 17.72 1.14
CA GLN A 256 -6.52 19.13 1.07
C GLN A 256 -5.28 19.41 0.19
N ALA A 257 -4.58 18.37 -0.26
CA ALA A 257 -3.54 18.57 -1.26
C ALA A 257 -4.12 19.09 -2.58
N ALA A 258 -3.42 20.03 -3.21
CA ALA A 258 -3.90 20.85 -4.34
C ALA A 258 -4.41 20.09 -5.58
N ALA A 259 -4.23 18.77 -5.66
CA ALA A 259 -4.63 17.91 -6.78
C ALA A 259 -5.66 16.84 -6.38
N GLN A 260 -6.22 16.89 -5.20
CA GLN A 260 -7.15 15.86 -4.72
C GLN A 260 -8.57 16.40 -4.62
N VAL A 261 -9.52 15.58 -5.08
CA VAL A 261 -10.95 15.84 -4.84
C VAL A 261 -11.22 15.55 -3.36
N ALA A 262 -11.97 16.45 -2.71
CA ALA A 262 -12.37 16.28 -1.32
C ALA A 262 -13.16 14.97 -1.18
N SER A 263 -12.54 13.96 -0.60
CA SER A 263 -13.13 12.62 -0.42
C SER A 263 -13.86 12.46 0.93
N GLY A 264 -13.82 13.47 1.79
CA GLY A 264 -14.31 13.38 3.16
C GLY A 264 -13.41 12.56 4.10
N ASP A 265 -12.33 12.01 3.59
CA ASP A 265 -11.38 11.17 4.35
C ASP A 265 -10.04 11.89 4.60
N ASP A 266 -10.11 13.20 4.83
CA ASP A 266 -8.93 13.97 5.20
C ASP A 266 -8.44 13.57 6.60
N ARG A 267 -7.20 13.10 6.66
CA ARG A 267 -6.49 12.72 7.86
C ARG A 267 -5.25 13.58 8.10
N THR A 268 -5.19 14.74 7.46
CA THR A 268 -4.11 15.70 7.67
C THR A 268 -4.10 16.16 9.13
N PRO A 269 -3.05 15.87 9.93
CA PRO A 269 -3.02 16.31 11.31
C PRO A 269 -2.80 17.81 11.38
N ILE A 270 -3.78 18.52 11.91
CA ILE A 270 -3.69 19.96 12.20
C ILE A 270 -3.91 20.20 13.69
N GLY A 271 -3.50 21.36 14.16
CA GLY A 271 -3.68 21.74 15.58
C GLY A 271 -2.63 21.14 16.48
N VAL A 272 -3.07 20.44 17.55
CA VAL A 272 -2.14 19.98 18.61
C VAL A 272 -1.24 18.82 18.18
N HIS A 273 -1.61 18.10 17.13
CA HIS A 273 -0.85 16.96 16.60
C HIS A 273 -0.14 17.26 15.28
N GLU A 274 -0.12 18.52 14.86
CA GLU A 274 0.55 18.94 13.63
C GLU A 274 2.04 18.57 13.65
N GLY A 275 2.51 18.01 12.54
CA GLY A 275 3.89 17.57 12.41
C GLY A 275 4.20 16.19 13.01
N LEU A 276 3.25 15.53 13.68
CA LEU A 276 3.43 14.16 14.11
C LEU A 276 3.33 13.17 12.93
N SER A 277 4.13 12.12 13.00
CA SER A 277 3.99 10.99 12.05
C SER A 277 2.67 10.26 12.28
N CYS A 278 2.05 9.79 11.19
CA CYS A 278 0.91 8.88 11.27
C CYS A 278 1.23 7.67 12.16
N PHE A 279 2.47 7.20 12.13
CA PHE A 279 2.94 6.09 12.94
C PHE A 279 3.21 6.43 14.42
N ALA A 280 3.04 7.67 14.83
CA ALA A 280 3.02 8.01 16.24
C ALA A 280 1.77 7.43 16.93
N CYS A 281 0.67 7.28 16.17
CA CYS A 281 -0.61 6.77 16.66
C CYS A 281 -1.06 5.48 15.97
N HIS A 282 -0.78 5.31 14.67
CA HIS A 282 -1.24 4.16 13.88
C HIS A 282 -0.19 3.06 13.78
N GLN A 283 -0.63 1.82 13.85
CA GLN A 283 0.18 0.65 13.51
C GLN A 283 0.36 0.56 11.98
N LYS A 284 1.44 -0.07 11.54
CA LYS A 284 1.80 -0.14 10.12
C LYS A 284 0.73 -0.81 9.24
N HIS A 285 0.12 -1.86 9.74
CA HIS A 285 -0.84 -2.67 8.97
C HIS A 285 -2.23 -2.69 9.60
N GLY A 286 -2.37 -2.31 10.87
CA GLY A 286 -3.64 -2.29 11.59
C GLY A 286 -4.19 -0.89 11.73
N GLN A 287 -5.50 -0.82 12.00
CA GLN A 287 -6.17 0.45 12.33
C GLN A 287 -6.10 0.81 13.81
N GLN A 288 -5.70 -0.12 14.65
CA GLN A 288 -5.60 0.17 16.06
C GLN A 288 -4.60 1.31 16.22
N THR A 289 -5.13 2.46 16.59
CA THR A 289 -4.31 3.49 17.17
C THR A 289 -3.57 2.83 18.33
N ARG A 290 -2.28 3.06 18.43
CA ARG A 290 -1.54 2.68 19.62
C ARG A 290 -2.41 3.03 20.81
N ALA A 291 -2.65 2.06 21.66
CA ALA A 291 -3.63 2.10 22.73
C ALA A 291 -3.47 3.28 23.67
N SER A 292 -2.64 4.27 23.36
CA SER A 292 -2.58 5.32 24.33
C SER A 292 -2.04 6.63 23.80
N CYS A 293 -2.96 7.53 23.66
CA CYS A 293 -2.72 8.89 24.10
C CYS A 293 -1.83 8.92 25.36
N ALA A 294 -1.95 7.97 26.26
CA ALA A 294 -1.19 7.81 27.49
C ALA A 294 0.31 7.52 27.29
N GLU A 295 0.77 7.01 26.14
CA GLU A 295 2.21 6.90 25.86
C GLU A 295 2.88 8.26 25.69
N CYS A 296 2.17 9.25 25.15
CA CYS A 296 2.65 10.62 24.97
C CYS A 296 2.07 11.57 26.01
N HIS A 297 0.86 11.32 26.46
CA HIS A 297 0.13 12.07 27.46
C HIS A 297 0.02 11.23 28.72
N PRO A 298 0.85 11.44 29.75
CA PRO A 298 0.65 10.76 31.02
C PRO A 298 -0.73 11.10 31.58
N ARG A 299 -1.31 10.20 32.35
CA ARG A 299 -2.70 10.23 32.87
C ARG A 299 -3.17 11.60 33.40
N LEU A 300 -2.23 12.42 33.83
CA LEU A 300 -2.42 13.83 34.06
C LEU A 300 -1.61 14.59 33.01
N SER A 301 -2.26 14.98 31.94
CA SER A 301 -1.64 15.85 30.93
C SER A 301 -1.19 17.16 31.58
N ASN A 302 -0.28 17.88 30.90
CA ASN A 302 0.12 19.21 31.36
C ASN A 302 -1.04 20.19 31.56
N CYS A 303 -2.21 19.87 31.00
CA CYS A 303 -3.47 20.60 31.19
C CYS A 303 -4.27 20.10 32.40
N GLY A 304 -3.83 19.08 33.11
CA GLY A 304 -4.55 18.49 34.24
C GLY A 304 -5.76 17.64 33.83
N LEU A 305 -5.87 17.28 32.54
CA LEU A 305 -6.95 16.47 32.00
C LEU A 305 -6.54 15.00 31.93
N ASP A 306 -7.49 14.13 32.24
CA ASP A 306 -7.36 12.70 32.00
C ASP A 306 -7.67 12.44 30.51
N VAL A 307 -6.62 12.29 29.69
CA VAL A 307 -6.76 12.15 28.24
C VAL A 307 -7.48 10.87 27.83
N GLU A 308 -7.50 9.85 28.68
CA GLU A 308 -8.27 8.61 28.43
C GLU A 308 -9.77 8.84 28.55
N LYS A 309 -10.18 9.87 29.29
CA LYS A 309 -11.59 10.25 29.47
C LYS A 309 -12.03 11.39 28.59
N MET A 310 -11.14 11.93 27.77
CA MET A 310 -11.52 12.99 26.82
C MET A 310 -12.45 12.44 25.75
N ASP A 311 -13.49 13.20 25.45
CA ASP A 311 -14.40 12.89 24.36
C ASP A 311 -13.71 13.22 23.02
N THR A 312 -13.00 12.26 22.49
CA THR A 312 -12.34 12.31 21.17
C THR A 312 -12.83 11.17 20.30
N THR A 313 -12.65 11.26 18.99
CA THR A 313 -13.02 10.18 18.06
C THR A 313 -12.27 8.86 18.34
N SER A 314 -11.13 8.88 19.03
CA SER A 314 -10.44 7.67 19.46
C SER A 314 -11.14 6.96 20.62
N ALA A 315 -11.74 7.71 21.55
CA ALA A 315 -12.48 7.18 22.68
C ALA A 315 -13.96 6.95 22.33
N ASN A 316 -14.54 7.84 21.53
CA ASN A 316 -15.93 7.81 21.10
C ASN A 316 -16.04 8.14 19.62
N PRO A 317 -16.33 7.17 18.73
CA PRO A 317 -16.44 7.42 17.29
C PRO A 317 -17.48 8.47 16.88
N LYS A 318 -18.41 8.80 17.76
CA LYS A 318 -19.44 9.83 17.56
C LYS A 318 -19.04 11.20 18.10
N SER A 319 -17.85 11.31 18.70
CA SER A 319 -17.36 12.58 19.21
C SER A 319 -17.23 13.61 18.09
N PRO A 320 -17.62 14.87 18.31
CA PRO A 320 -17.35 15.96 17.39
C PRO A 320 -15.87 16.32 17.34
N HIS A 321 -15.06 15.83 18.29
CA HIS A 321 -13.64 16.14 18.40
C HIS A 321 -12.79 15.11 17.66
N ASN A 322 -12.59 15.32 16.35
CA ASN A 322 -11.72 14.48 15.56
C ASN A 322 -10.27 14.69 16.00
N ILE A 323 -9.62 13.59 16.38
CA ILE A 323 -8.23 13.59 16.90
C ILE A 323 -7.21 14.18 15.91
N HIS A 324 -7.49 14.15 14.60
CA HIS A 324 -6.62 14.73 13.58
C HIS A 324 -6.71 16.27 13.54
N PHE A 325 -7.80 16.86 14.04
CA PHE A 325 -8.12 18.28 13.89
C PHE A 325 -8.29 19.00 15.21
N VAL A 326 -7.91 18.40 16.33
CA VAL A 326 -8.07 19.00 17.67
C VAL A 326 -7.20 20.24 17.81
N LYS A 327 -7.85 21.37 18.08
CA LYS A 327 -7.20 22.66 18.37
C LYS A 327 -7.39 23.03 19.83
N CYS A 328 -6.45 23.80 20.39
CA CYS A 328 -6.56 24.27 21.77
C CYS A 328 -7.93 24.90 22.12
N PRO A 329 -8.54 25.72 21.25
CA PRO A 329 -9.85 26.31 21.53
C PRO A 329 -11.01 25.31 21.60
N ASP A 330 -10.87 24.11 21.00
CA ASP A 330 -11.95 23.09 21.04
C ASP A 330 -12.22 22.62 22.48
N CYS A 331 -11.16 22.57 23.30
CA CYS A 331 -11.24 22.26 24.72
C CYS A 331 -11.25 23.52 25.58
N HIS A 332 -10.53 24.57 25.17
CA HIS A 332 -10.36 25.82 25.93
C HIS A 332 -11.27 26.93 25.39
N ARG A 333 -12.59 26.78 25.54
CA ARG A 333 -13.59 27.72 25.00
C ARG A 333 -13.47 29.16 25.50
N HIS A 334 -12.84 29.36 26.66
CA HIS A 334 -12.62 30.67 27.27
C HIS A 334 -11.14 31.13 27.20
N GLY A 335 -10.41 30.58 26.23
CA GLY A 335 -8.97 30.82 26.04
C GLY A 335 -8.08 29.86 26.81
N VAL A 336 -6.86 29.66 26.27
CA VAL A 336 -5.86 28.81 26.93
C VAL A 336 -5.37 29.49 28.21
N PRO A 337 -5.47 28.85 29.40
CA PRO A 337 -4.99 29.42 30.62
C PRO A 337 -3.50 29.77 30.48
N ARG A 338 -3.15 31.02 30.74
CA ARG A 338 -1.72 31.39 30.82
C ARG A 338 -1.11 30.59 31.98
N ARG A 339 -0.05 29.83 31.66
CA ARG A 339 0.72 29.09 32.67
C ARG A 339 1.12 30.04 33.78
N ARG A 340 0.56 29.89 34.97
CA ARG A 340 1.08 30.59 36.14
C ARG A 340 2.53 30.17 36.30
N ALA A 341 3.45 31.10 36.14
CA ALA A 341 4.86 30.86 36.41
C ALA A 341 4.93 30.29 37.84
N ARG A 342 5.33 29.03 37.99
CA ARG A 342 5.66 28.49 39.31
C ARG A 342 6.86 29.23 39.80
N PRO A 343 6.81 29.92 40.95
CA PRO A 343 8.02 30.50 41.54
C PRO A 343 8.95 29.32 41.84
N GLY A 344 10.10 29.26 41.20
CA GLY A 344 11.21 28.46 41.68
C GLY A 344 11.72 27.30 40.83
N ASN A 345 11.13 26.93 39.71
CA ASN A 345 11.77 25.94 38.84
C ASN A 345 12.27 26.59 37.53
N ARG A 346 13.50 27.08 37.56
CA ARG A 346 14.28 27.24 36.33
C ARG A 346 14.61 25.83 35.82
N VAL A 347 13.77 25.27 34.95
CA VAL A 347 14.19 24.17 34.14
C VAL A 347 15.21 24.72 33.16
N SER A 348 16.45 24.32 33.36
CA SER A 348 17.58 24.60 32.48
C SER A 348 17.17 24.34 31.03
N ALA A 349 17.41 25.32 30.17
CA ALA A 349 17.12 25.30 28.72
C ALA A 349 18.01 24.32 27.92
N ASN A 350 18.65 23.35 28.60
CA ASN A 350 19.66 22.46 28.00
C ASN A 350 19.20 21.02 27.74
N ALA A 351 17.91 20.78 27.56
CA ALA A 351 17.42 19.41 27.31
C ALA A 351 16.69 19.26 25.98
N VAL A 352 17.08 19.97 24.93
CA VAL A 352 16.64 19.67 23.55
C VAL A 352 17.86 19.67 22.64
N HIS A 353 18.85 18.87 23.01
CA HIS A 353 19.83 18.32 22.08
C HIS A 353 19.82 16.81 22.28
N LEU A 354 18.90 16.14 21.65
CA LEU A 354 18.97 14.71 21.44
C LEU A 354 19.19 14.43 19.97
N GLY A 355 20.49 14.23 19.69
CA GLY A 355 20.91 13.10 18.92
C GLY A 355 20.92 13.28 17.41
N ALA A 356 21.61 14.29 16.92
CA ALA A 356 22.39 14.09 15.71
C ALA A 356 23.78 13.62 16.16
N ALA A 357 24.12 12.38 15.93
CA ALA A 357 25.45 11.90 15.56
C ALA A 357 25.68 10.43 15.92
N GLN A 358 26.30 9.79 14.94
CA GLN A 358 27.34 8.75 15.08
C GLN A 358 26.79 7.31 15.26
N LYS A 359 27.08 6.49 14.38
CA LYS A 359 28.07 5.95 13.45
C LYS A 359 27.44 4.87 12.61
#